data_a18bda9b40a29bdad5111e0feafcf723
#
_entry.id   a18bda9b40a29bdad5111e0feafcf723
#
_cell.length_a   1.000
_cell.length_b   1.000
_cell.length_c   1.000
_cell.angle_alpha   90.00
_cell.angle_beta   90.00
_cell.angle_gamma   90.00
#
_symmetry.space_group_name_H-M   'P 1'
#
loop_
_entity.id
_entity.type
_entity.pdbx_description
1 polymer ?
#
loop_
_entity_poly.entity_id
_entity_poly.type
_entity_poly.pdbx_seq_one_letter_code
_entity_poly.pdbx_strand_id
1 'polypeptide(L)'
;MEVVNGMQNGAPLTQRPPEMLTRDSVTAVQRMLAELNLDGWLIFDFRGLNPIATGMIALEGMASRRIFVFIPREGVPVAVTHAIEQAPWRDWPSQWEKTIYSGWRELESQLKKLVDGKRVAMEYSPGDAIPYLDRIPAGVLEMVRAAGATVVSSGDLVTRFYAVWTDEQLASHERAAEIIAGIAKDAGKRAGELAGGESPVTEYEIKEWILGRFAAAGLEADHGPIVAIGPNAANPHYEPTSDSASTIERGAILLIDLWAREPNGMFADQTWMFSLGQPSDRDAKCWTAVRGARDAAIALLRERIGSDKPVRGGEVDDASRAVIQSRGLGEYIAHRTGHSIDMHELHGSGPHIDNLETRDERLLVPGIGFSIEPGVYLTGDVGFRTEVNAYVAPDKLIVTPSQPETDLIIV
;
A
#
# COMPACT_ATOMS: atom_id res chain seq x y z
N MET A 1 -1.10 39.75 6.31
CA MET A 1 -0.22 38.92 7.11
C MET A 1 -1.12 38.18 8.10
N GLU A 2 -1.85 37.17 7.61
CA GLU A 2 -2.67 36.26 8.42
C GLU A 2 -2.11 34.87 8.30
N VAL A 3 -1.75 34.32 9.44
CA VAL A 3 -1.18 32.99 9.59
C VAL A 3 -2.32 32.00 9.51
N VAL A 4 -2.37 31.19 8.46
CA VAL A 4 -3.32 30.08 8.34
C VAL A 4 -2.82 28.94 9.24
N ASN A 5 -3.43 28.81 10.41
CA ASN A 5 -3.36 27.64 11.27
C ASN A 5 -4.36 26.60 10.74
N GLY A 6 -3.85 25.59 10.06
CA GLY A 6 -4.62 24.44 9.57
C GLY A 6 -3.89 23.13 9.82
N MET A 7 -3.47 22.86 11.07
CA MET A 7 -3.17 21.50 11.47
C MET A 7 -4.45 20.89 12.00
N GLN A 8 -5.16 20.15 11.16
CA GLN A 8 -6.24 19.28 11.62
C GLN A 8 -5.62 18.12 12.39
N ASN A 9 -6.02 18.02 13.64
CA ASN A 9 -5.71 16.92 14.55
C ASN A 9 -6.23 15.61 13.95
N GLY A 10 -5.34 14.67 13.65
CA GLY A 10 -5.73 13.31 13.35
C GLY A 10 -6.57 12.76 14.49
N ALA A 11 -7.70 12.15 14.17
CA ALA A 11 -8.55 11.48 15.14
C ALA A 11 -7.73 10.45 15.91
N PRO A 12 -7.92 10.28 17.23
CA PRO A 12 -7.22 9.26 17.97
C PRO A 12 -7.64 7.89 17.44
N LEU A 13 -6.66 7.06 17.04
CA LEU A 13 -6.86 5.66 16.68
C LEU A 13 -7.48 4.93 17.88
N THR A 14 -8.77 4.65 17.83
CA THR A 14 -9.55 4.17 18.98
C THR A 14 -9.63 2.65 19.10
N GLN A 15 -8.99 1.88 18.21
CA GLN A 15 -8.86 0.44 18.41
C GLN A 15 -7.46 -0.03 18.00
N ARG A 16 -6.83 -0.74 18.91
CA ARG A 16 -5.53 -1.37 18.76
C ARG A 16 -5.62 -2.51 17.76
N PRO A 17 -4.76 -2.59 16.72
CA PRO A 17 -4.58 -3.84 16.01
C PRO A 17 -4.17 -4.94 16.99
N PRO A 18 -4.52 -6.22 16.73
CA PRO A 18 -4.13 -7.31 17.61
C PRO A 18 -2.62 -7.26 17.87
N GLU A 19 -2.22 -7.54 19.10
CA GLU A 19 -0.83 -7.45 19.58
C GLU A 19 0.13 -8.15 18.60
N MET A 20 0.86 -7.39 17.78
CA MET A 20 1.75 -7.96 16.79
C MET A 20 2.99 -8.58 17.45
N LEU A 21 3.49 -7.98 18.53
CA LEU A 21 4.55 -8.58 19.34
C LEU A 21 3.96 -9.37 20.52
N THR A 22 3.62 -10.62 20.26
CA THR A 22 3.29 -11.63 21.28
C THR A 22 4.45 -12.61 21.44
N ARG A 23 4.40 -13.48 22.45
CA ARG A 23 5.37 -14.56 22.61
C ARG A 23 5.45 -15.46 21.38
N ASP A 24 4.31 -15.77 20.78
CA ASP A 24 4.25 -16.67 19.61
C ASP A 24 4.79 -15.98 18.36
N SER A 25 4.47 -14.71 18.14
CA SER A 25 5.02 -13.93 17.02
C SER A 25 6.54 -13.75 17.15
N VAL A 26 7.05 -13.46 18.34
CA VAL A 26 8.50 -13.38 18.60
C VAL A 26 9.18 -14.72 18.28
N THR A 27 8.59 -15.84 18.67
CA THR A 27 9.13 -17.18 18.35
C THR A 27 9.17 -17.41 16.83
N ALA A 28 8.15 -16.97 16.10
CA ALA A 28 8.14 -17.07 14.62
C ALA A 28 9.20 -16.18 13.99
N VAL A 29 9.36 -14.93 14.46
CA VAL A 29 10.43 -14.02 14.01
C VAL A 29 11.81 -14.65 14.27
N GLN A 30 12.04 -15.22 15.43
CA GLN A 30 13.31 -15.86 15.80
C GLN A 30 13.69 -17.03 14.89
N ARG A 31 12.69 -17.85 14.50
CA ARG A 31 12.92 -18.93 13.50
C ARG A 31 13.37 -18.34 12.16
N MET A 32 12.70 -17.32 11.68
CA MET A 32 13.06 -16.68 10.41
C MET A 32 14.41 -15.98 10.48
N LEU A 33 14.76 -15.34 11.61
CA LEU A 33 16.09 -14.79 11.82
C LEU A 33 17.18 -15.86 11.72
N ALA A 34 16.95 -17.07 12.25
CA ALA A 34 17.86 -18.19 12.12
C ALA A 34 18.00 -18.66 10.65
N GLU A 35 16.90 -18.77 9.92
CA GLU A 35 16.88 -19.13 8.49
C GLU A 35 17.64 -18.11 7.63
N LEU A 36 17.50 -16.81 7.93
CA LEU A 36 18.18 -15.71 7.23
C LEU A 36 19.62 -15.46 7.72
N ASN A 37 20.09 -16.25 8.69
CA ASN A 37 21.40 -16.07 9.34
C ASN A 37 21.59 -14.64 9.86
N LEU A 38 20.59 -14.12 10.58
CA LEU A 38 20.59 -12.83 11.25
C LEU A 38 20.67 -13.01 12.77
N ASP A 39 21.33 -12.09 13.46
CA ASP A 39 21.45 -12.11 14.92
C ASP A 39 20.27 -11.41 15.60
N GLY A 40 19.50 -10.61 14.86
CA GLY A 40 18.28 -9.98 15.35
C GLY A 40 17.66 -9.00 14.36
N TRP A 41 16.49 -8.52 14.74
CA TRP A 41 15.77 -7.44 14.08
C TRP A 41 15.74 -6.23 15.01
N LEU A 42 16.35 -5.11 14.60
CA LEU A 42 16.37 -3.86 15.34
C LEU A 42 15.37 -2.89 14.73
N ILE A 43 14.22 -2.81 15.32
CA ILE A 43 13.10 -1.92 14.93
C ILE A 43 13.37 -0.54 15.56
N PHE A 44 13.21 0.52 14.78
CA PHE A 44 13.38 1.90 15.24
C PHE A 44 12.17 2.76 14.94
N ASP A 45 11.80 3.63 15.89
CA ASP A 45 10.88 4.73 15.63
C ASP A 45 11.32 6.03 16.29
N PHE A 46 10.86 7.12 15.70
CA PHE A 46 10.90 8.47 16.24
C PHE A 46 9.61 9.20 15.90
N ARG A 47 8.79 9.46 16.92
CA ARG A 47 7.53 10.21 16.82
C ARG A 47 6.46 9.58 15.92
N GLY A 48 6.45 8.26 15.79
CA GLY A 48 5.50 7.55 14.94
C GLY A 48 5.76 7.70 13.44
N LEU A 49 7.01 8.02 13.04
CA LEU A 49 7.35 8.21 11.61
C LEU A 49 7.66 6.90 10.87
N ASN A 50 7.84 5.80 11.59
CA ASN A 50 8.00 4.49 10.99
C ASN A 50 6.73 3.65 11.20
N PRO A 51 5.84 3.55 10.17
CA PRO A 51 4.58 2.81 10.29
C PRO A 51 4.80 1.33 10.60
N ILE A 52 5.88 0.73 10.11
CA ILE A 52 6.24 -0.66 10.41
C ILE A 52 6.52 -0.80 11.91
N ALA A 53 7.32 0.09 12.49
CA ALA A 53 7.61 0.07 13.90
C ALA A 53 6.36 0.31 14.75
N THR A 54 5.53 1.30 14.41
CA THR A 54 4.30 1.61 15.14
C THR A 54 3.30 0.45 15.09
N GLY A 55 3.15 -0.20 13.93
CA GLY A 55 2.32 -1.38 13.79
C GLY A 55 2.87 -2.58 14.57
N MET A 56 4.17 -2.85 14.50
CA MET A 56 4.81 -3.97 15.19
C MET A 56 4.84 -3.82 16.71
N ILE A 57 5.16 -2.63 17.23
CA ILE A 57 5.33 -2.39 18.67
C ILE A 57 4.00 -2.04 19.34
N ALA A 58 3.08 -1.40 18.60
CA ALA A 58 1.73 -1.02 19.04
C ALA A 58 1.69 -0.26 20.38
N LEU A 59 2.57 0.74 20.56
CA LEU A 59 2.61 1.55 21.78
C LEU A 59 1.39 2.50 21.84
N GLU A 60 0.79 2.58 23.02
CA GLU A 60 -0.25 3.58 23.28
C GLU A 60 0.34 4.88 23.84
N GLY A 61 -0.12 6.01 23.30
CA GLY A 61 0.25 7.34 23.78
C GLY A 61 1.42 7.96 23.04
N MET A 62 1.97 9.05 23.61
CA MET A 62 2.98 9.86 22.97
C MET A 62 4.38 9.25 23.12
N ALA A 63 5.05 9.02 21.99
CA ALA A 63 6.46 8.70 21.91
C ALA A 63 7.17 9.79 21.09
N SER A 64 7.80 10.74 21.77
CA SER A 64 8.47 11.89 21.16
C SER A 64 10.01 11.77 21.16
N ARG A 65 10.53 10.66 21.67
CA ARG A 65 11.95 10.34 21.73
C ARG A 65 12.24 9.09 20.91
N ARG A 66 13.50 8.90 20.57
CA ARG A 66 13.96 7.70 19.84
C ARG A 66 13.67 6.46 20.67
N ILE A 67 13.07 5.47 20.05
CA ILE A 67 12.86 4.14 20.63
C ILE A 67 13.49 3.10 19.71
N PHE A 68 14.01 2.04 20.34
CA PHE A 68 14.47 0.87 19.63
C PHE A 68 13.88 -0.38 20.29
N VAL A 69 13.49 -1.34 19.49
CA VAL A 69 13.14 -2.69 19.96
C VAL A 69 14.01 -3.68 19.23
N PHE A 70 14.81 -4.40 19.98
CA PHE A 70 15.65 -5.46 19.44
C PHE A 70 15.02 -6.82 19.71
N ILE A 71 14.70 -7.54 18.66
CA ILE A 71 14.25 -8.94 18.73
C ILE A 71 15.46 -9.79 18.37
N PRO A 72 16.12 -10.41 19.35
CA PRO A 72 17.30 -11.27 19.10
C PRO A 72 16.86 -12.60 18.49
N ARG A 73 17.76 -13.25 17.74
CA ARG A 73 17.55 -14.63 17.26
C ARG A 73 17.32 -15.62 18.40
N GLU A 74 17.94 -15.40 19.55
CA GLU A 74 17.80 -16.18 20.76
C GLU A 74 17.66 -15.28 21.99
N GLY A 75 16.82 -15.63 22.93
CA GLY A 75 16.55 -14.83 24.13
C GLY A 75 15.24 -14.06 24.04
N VAL A 76 15.14 -12.95 24.76
CA VAL A 76 13.92 -12.14 24.84
C VAL A 76 14.09 -10.79 24.16
N PRO A 77 13.00 -10.18 23.66
CA PRO A 77 13.04 -8.83 23.14
C PRO A 77 13.53 -7.81 24.17
N VAL A 78 14.26 -6.80 23.69
CA VAL A 78 14.80 -5.71 24.53
C VAL A 78 14.33 -4.38 23.97
N ALA A 79 13.58 -3.60 24.77
CA ALA A 79 13.22 -2.24 24.43
C ALA A 79 14.25 -1.24 24.98
N VAL A 80 14.65 -0.25 24.17
CA VAL A 80 15.49 0.90 24.60
C VAL A 80 14.62 2.14 24.55
N THR A 81 14.31 2.69 25.74
CA THR A 81 13.27 3.72 25.92
C THR A 81 13.83 4.94 26.67
N HIS A 82 13.26 6.11 26.44
CA HIS A 82 13.69 7.33 27.14
C HIS A 82 13.04 7.47 28.52
N ALA A 83 13.80 7.97 29.51
CA ALA A 83 13.39 8.07 30.92
C ALA A 83 12.07 8.81 31.14
N ILE A 84 11.76 9.84 30.34
CA ILE A 84 10.52 10.65 30.50
C ILE A 84 9.30 10.04 29.81
N GLU A 85 9.45 8.94 29.07
CA GLU A 85 8.39 8.32 28.25
C GLU A 85 8.17 6.87 28.65
N GLN A 86 7.87 6.63 29.93
CA GLN A 86 7.65 5.27 30.43
C GLN A 86 6.17 4.85 30.40
N ALA A 87 5.23 5.79 30.30
CA ALA A 87 3.81 5.49 30.27
C ALA A 87 3.38 4.64 29.07
N PRO A 88 3.85 4.87 27.83
CA PRO A 88 3.56 4.01 26.67
C PRO A 88 4.01 2.54 26.83
N TRP A 89 4.97 2.28 27.72
CA TRP A 89 5.57 0.97 27.94
C TRP A 89 4.98 0.20 29.15
N ARG A 90 3.82 0.65 29.70
CA ARG A 90 3.21 -0.01 30.86
C ARG A 90 2.82 -1.46 30.59
N ASP A 91 2.39 -1.72 29.35
CA ASP A 91 1.92 -3.03 28.90
C ASP A 91 3.02 -3.87 28.23
N TRP A 92 4.29 -3.37 28.24
CA TRP A 92 5.43 -4.14 27.78
C TRP A 92 5.56 -5.43 28.62
N PRO A 93 5.61 -6.61 28.00
CA PRO A 93 5.62 -7.87 28.71
C PRO A 93 6.73 -7.93 29.78
N SER A 94 6.38 -8.25 31.02
CA SER A 94 7.31 -8.23 32.15
C SER A 94 8.44 -9.25 32.04
N GLN A 95 8.28 -10.27 31.18
CA GLN A 95 9.31 -11.27 30.87
C GLN A 95 10.33 -10.78 29.81
N TRP A 96 10.10 -9.63 29.17
CA TRP A 96 11.00 -9.01 28.21
C TRP A 96 11.80 -7.89 28.88
N GLU A 97 12.97 -7.60 28.30
CA GLU A 97 13.87 -6.61 28.87
C GLU A 97 13.50 -5.20 28.43
N LYS A 98 13.74 -4.25 29.31
CA LYS A 98 13.62 -2.83 29.01
C LYS A 98 14.80 -2.06 29.60
N THR A 99 15.49 -1.32 28.74
CA THR A 99 16.61 -0.47 29.08
C THR A 99 16.20 1.01 28.94
N ILE A 100 16.51 1.80 29.94
CA ILE A 100 16.15 3.23 29.99
C ILE A 100 17.40 4.06 29.75
N TYR A 101 17.28 5.11 28.92
CA TYR A 101 18.33 6.10 28.72
C TYR A 101 17.77 7.52 28.95
N SER A 102 18.64 8.46 29.32
CA SER A 102 18.32 9.88 29.45
C SER A 102 19.13 10.74 28.50
N GLY A 103 20.39 10.37 28.25
CA GLY A 103 21.31 11.12 27.42
C GLY A 103 21.77 10.36 26.18
N TRP A 104 22.28 11.08 25.16
CA TRP A 104 22.73 10.47 23.91
C TRP A 104 23.90 9.49 24.09
N ARG A 105 24.86 9.77 25.04
CA ARG A 105 25.96 8.85 25.30
C ARG A 105 25.51 7.54 25.92
N GLU A 106 24.47 7.61 26.75
CA GLU A 106 23.83 6.43 27.33
C GLU A 106 23.15 5.60 26.27
N LEU A 107 22.37 6.25 25.37
CA LEU A 107 21.73 5.58 24.23
C LEU A 107 22.77 4.84 23.35
N GLU A 108 23.86 5.50 22.96
CA GLU A 108 24.92 4.89 22.17
C GLU A 108 25.55 3.69 22.88
N SER A 109 25.81 3.83 24.20
CA SER A 109 26.33 2.73 25.01
C SER A 109 25.39 1.54 25.08
N GLN A 110 24.06 1.78 25.19
CA GLN A 110 23.08 0.70 25.21
C GLN A 110 22.95 0.03 23.84
N LEU A 111 22.93 0.81 22.76
CA LEU A 111 22.93 0.25 21.40
C LEU A 111 24.17 -0.62 21.15
N LYS A 112 25.36 -0.14 21.56
CA LYS A 112 26.59 -0.93 21.43
C LYS A 112 26.50 -2.27 22.17
N LYS A 113 25.94 -2.31 23.36
CA LYS A 113 25.76 -3.59 24.11
C LYS A 113 24.82 -4.55 23.38
N LEU A 114 23.80 -4.02 22.67
CA LEU A 114 22.81 -4.83 21.97
C LEU A 114 23.32 -5.40 20.64
N VAL A 115 24.08 -4.58 19.87
CA VAL A 115 24.31 -4.87 18.43
C VAL A 115 25.79 -5.02 18.04
N ASP A 116 26.77 -4.85 18.97
CA ASP A 116 28.19 -4.95 18.65
C ASP A 116 28.56 -6.33 18.08
N GLY A 117 29.18 -6.34 16.91
CA GLY A 117 29.54 -7.54 16.17
C GLY A 117 28.41 -8.33 15.55
N LYS A 118 27.17 -7.84 15.62
CA LYS A 118 25.98 -8.55 15.13
C LYS A 118 25.57 -8.13 13.72
N ARG A 119 24.97 -9.06 13.01
CA ARG A 119 24.27 -8.84 11.75
C ARG A 119 22.78 -8.65 12.04
N VAL A 120 22.30 -7.41 11.91
CA VAL A 120 20.94 -7.02 12.29
C VAL A 120 20.13 -6.53 11.10
N ALA A 121 18.85 -6.92 11.06
CA ALA A 121 17.89 -6.36 10.11
C ALA A 121 17.36 -5.03 10.66
N MET A 122 17.11 -4.07 9.76
CA MET A 122 16.39 -2.81 10.03
C MET A 122 15.56 -2.43 8.79
N GLU A 123 14.59 -1.54 8.96
CA GLU A 123 13.76 -0.98 7.87
C GLU A 123 14.63 -0.03 7.01
N TYR A 124 15.61 -0.61 6.38
CA TYR A 124 16.61 0.02 5.52
C TYR A 124 16.62 -0.66 4.15
N SER A 125 16.55 0.14 3.09
CA SER A 125 16.61 -0.33 1.70
C SER A 125 17.97 0.02 1.07
N PRO A 126 18.87 -0.95 0.90
CA PRO A 126 20.17 -0.68 0.27
C PRO A 126 20.04 -0.10 -1.12
N GLY A 127 20.64 1.08 -1.35
CA GLY A 127 20.57 1.78 -2.63
C GLY A 127 19.18 2.31 -2.97
N ASP A 128 18.30 2.46 -1.97
CA ASP A 128 16.90 2.89 -2.13
C ASP A 128 16.12 2.03 -3.15
N ALA A 129 16.44 0.74 -3.21
CA ALA A 129 15.80 -0.18 -4.16
C ALA A 129 14.28 -0.30 -3.92
N ILE A 130 13.84 -0.16 -2.66
CA ILE A 130 12.44 -0.23 -2.23
C ILE A 130 12.17 0.93 -1.25
N PRO A 131 11.78 2.13 -1.72
CA PRO A 131 11.57 3.31 -0.86
C PRO A 131 10.57 3.08 0.28
N TYR A 132 9.58 2.23 0.07
CA TYR A 132 8.56 1.88 1.08
C TYR A 132 9.11 1.14 2.30
N LEU A 133 10.34 0.60 2.22
CA LEU A 133 11.06 -0.02 3.33
C LEU A 133 12.10 0.88 3.96
N ASP A 134 12.49 2.00 3.32
CA ASP A 134 13.57 2.87 3.82
C ASP A 134 13.03 3.87 4.84
N ARG A 135 12.76 3.36 6.05
CA ARG A 135 12.16 4.11 7.17
C ARG A 135 13.19 4.54 8.22
N ILE A 136 14.48 4.21 8.01
CA ILE A 136 15.55 4.54 8.97
C ILE A 136 16.29 5.80 8.51
N PRO A 137 16.24 6.90 9.28
CA PRO A 137 17.05 8.09 8.97
C PRO A 137 18.55 7.75 8.88
N ALA A 138 19.25 8.32 7.90
CA ALA A 138 20.67 8.05 7.64
C ALA A 138 21.53 8.17 8.91
N GLY A 139 21.31 9.19 9.75
CA GLY A 139 22.04 9.37 11.00
C GLY A 139 21.78 8.26 12.04
N VAL A 140 20.62 7.63 12.03
CA VAL A 140 20.33 6.46 12.88
C VAL A 140 21.06 5.24 12.35
N LEU A 141 21.06 5.04 11.04
CA LEU A 141 21.81 3.97 10.39
C LEU A 141 23.33 4.07 10.70
N GLU A 142 23.88 5.29 10.61
CA GLU A 142 25.28 5.58 10.98
C GLU A 142 25.55 5.26 12.45
N MET A 143 24.66 5.66 13.36
CA MET A 143 24.75 5.39 14.80
C MET A 143 24.79 3.88 15.09
N VAL A 144 23.92 3.11 14.46
CA VAL A 144 23.85 1.64 14.66
C VAL A 144 25.08 0.95 14.08
N ARG A 145 25.57 1.39 12.91
CA ARG A 145 26.84 0.91 12.34
C ARG A 145 28.04 1.27 13.20
N ALA A 146 28.09 2.49 13.74
CA ALA A 146 29.15 2.92 14.69
C ALA A 146 29.12 2.13 16.02
N ALA A 147 27.92 1.63 16.41
CA ALA A 147 27.79 0.71 17.54
C ALA A 147 28.32 -0.71 17.26
N GLY A 148 28.80 -0.99 16.05
CA GLY A 148 29.47 -2.25 15.66
C GLY A 148 28.58 -3.22 14.88
N ALA A 149 27.36 -2.82 14.49
CA ALA A 149 26.46 -3.69 13.73
C ALA A 149 26.77 -3.74 12.23
N THR A 150 26.55 -4.88 11.61
CA THR A 150 26.33 -5.00 10.17
C THR A 150 24.84 -4.94 9.90
N VAL A 151 24.37 -3.82 9.33
CA VAL A 151 22.94 -3.60 9.05
C VAL A 151 22.57 -4.10 7.66
N VAL A 152 21.49 -4.89 7.59
CA VAL A 152 20.87 -5.38 6.36
C VAL A 152 19.39 -5.01 6.33
N SER A 153 18.76 -5.15 5.16
CA SER A 153 17.31 -4.89 5.02
C SER A 153 16.47 -5.89 5.83
N SER A 154 15.38 -5.39 6.43
CA SER A 154 14.34 -6.20 7.06
C SER A 154 13.23 -6.63 6.09
N GLY A 155 13.38 -6.42 4.77
CA GLY A 155 12.32 -6.58 3.79
C GLY A 155 11.54 -7.88 3.88
N ASP A 156 12.23 -9.03 4.00
CA ASP A 156 11.57 -10.33 4.14
C ASP A 156 10.82 -10.47 5.47
N LEU A 157 11.36 -9.91 6.57
CA LEU A 157 10.70 -9.88 7.87
C LEU A 157 9.45 -9.00 7.83
N VAL A 158 9.55 -7.82 7.24
CA VAL A 158 8.40 -6.92 7.03
C VAL A 158 7.32 -7.59 6.21
N THR A 159 7.69 -8.25 5.11
CA THR A 159 6.74 -9.00 4.28
C THR A 159 5.99 -10.06 5.08
N ARG A 160 6.70 -10.80 5.95
CA ARG A 160 6.13 -11.95 6.66
C ARG A 160 5.38 -11.58 7.95
N PHE A 161 5.78 -10.52 8.63
CA PHE A 161 5.28 -10.21 9.98
C PHE A 161 4.53 -8.88 10.09
N TYR A 162 4.60 -8.04 9.07
CA TYR A 162 3.88 -6.77 9.04
C TYR A 162 2.87 -6.68 7.89
N ALA A 163 3.26 -7.08 6.67
CA ALA A 163 2.44 -6.89 5.48
C ALA A 163 1.35 -7.97 5.27
N VAL A 164 1.39 -9.06 6.04
CA VAL A 164 0.36 -10.12 5.97
C VAL A 164 -0.92 -9.67 6.64
N TRP A 165 -2.04 -9.95 6.00
CA TRP A 165 -3.37 -9.62 6.51
C TRP A 165 -3.90 -10.72 7.41
N THR A 166 -4.66 -10.35 8.43
CA THR A 166 -5.48 -11.28 9.21
C THR A 166 -6.75 -11.66 8.45
N ASP A 167 -7.44 -12.72 8.88
CA ASP A 167 -8.73 -13.11 8.28
C ASP A 167 -9.77 -11.98 8.37
N GLU A 168 -9.77 -11.20 9.47
CA GLU A 168 -10.67 -10.06 9.64
C GLU A 168 -10.33 -8.92 8.67
N GLN A 169 -9.03 -8.66 8.45
CA GLN A 169 -8.58 -7.66 7.49
C GLN A 169 -8.96 -8.05 6.05
N LEU A 170 -8.80 -9.34 5.69
CA LEU A 170 -9.24 -9.85 4.39
C LEU A 170 -10.76 -9.69 4.23
N ALA A 171 -11.54 -10.08 5.23
CA ALA A 171 -13.00 -9.96 5.19
C ALA A 171 -13.45 -8.49 5.07
N SER A 172 -12.79 -7.57 5.79
CA SER A 172 -13.04 -6.13 5.69
C SER A 172 -12.74 -5.60 4.28
N HIS A 173 -11.60 -5.99 3.71
CA HIS A 173 -11.23 -5.66 2.33
C HIS A 173 -12.27 -6.15 1.32
N GLU A 174 -12.68 -7.42 1.41
CA GLU A 174 -13.68 -8.00 0.49
C GLU A 174 -15.01 -7.23 0.54
N ARG A 175 -15.49 -6.85 1.75
CA ARG A 175 -16.70 -6.02 1.87
C ARG A 175 -16.53 -4.63 1.25
N ALA A 176 -15.43 -3.95 1.56
CA ALA A 176 -15.12 -2.63 1.00
C ALA A 176 -15.04 -2.70 -0.53
N ALA A 177 -14.36 -3.72 -1.08
CA ALA A 177 -14.18 -3.90 -2.53
C ALA A 177 -15.51 -4.05 -3.29
N GLU A 178 -16.47 -4.80 -2.75
CA GLU A 178 -17.79 -4.94 -3.37
C GLU A 178 -18.61 -3.64 -3.28
N ILE A 179 -18.49 -2.91 -2.17
CA ILE A 179 -19.20 -1.63 -1.98
C ILE A 179 -18.67 -0.58 -2.97
N ILE A 180 -17.33 -0.40 -3.06
CA ILE A 180 -16.76 0.61 -3.96
C ILE A 180 -16.99 0.24 -5.43
N ALA A 181 -17.00 -1.05 -5.80
CA ALA A 181 -17.38 -1.52 -7.14
C ALA A 181 -18.80 -1.12 -7.51
N GLY A 182 -19.74 -1.26 -6.57
CA GLY A 182 -21.12 -0.81 -6.75
C GLY A 182 -21.20 0.70 -6.97
N ILE A 183 -20.49 1.46 -6.14
CA ILE A 183 -20.45 2.94 -6.22
C ILE A 183 -19.84 3.40 -7.55
N ALA A 184 -18.75 2.77 -8.02
CA ALA A 184 -18.13 3.10 -9.30
C ALA A 184 -19.09 2.89 -10.48
N LYS A 185 -19.80 1.75 -10.51
CA LYS A 185 -20.80 1.46 -11.55
C LYS A 185 -21.95 2.46 -11.55
N ASP A 186 -22.46 2.82 -10.37
CA ASP A 186 -23.52 3.83 -10.23
C ASP A 186 -23.02 5.22 -10.64
N ALA A 187 -21.78 5.57 -10.32
CA ALA A 187 -21.15 6.84 -10.71
C ALA A 187 -20.99 6.94 -12.23
N GLY A 188 -20.46 5.89 -12.88
CA GLY A 188 -20.34 5.83 -14.33
C GLY A 188 -21.68 5.94 -15.04
N LYS A 189 -22.70 5.22 -14.56
CA LYS A 189 -24.08 5.31 -15.08
C LYS A 189 -24.63 6.73 -14.93
N ARG A 190 -24.48 7.34 -13.75
CA ARG A 190 -24.90 8.72 -13.47
C ARG A 190 -24.22 9.72 -14.41
N ALA A 191 -22.90 9.57 -14.61
CA ALA A 191 -22.15 10.41 -15.53
C ALA A 191 -22.68 10.29 -16.96
N GLY A 192 -22.98 9.06 -17.43
CA GLY A 192 -23.56 8.82 -18.75
C GLY A 192 -24.95 9.40 -18.92
N GLU A 193 -25.81 9.30 -17.91
CA GLU A 193 -27.18 9.87 -17.93
C GLU A 193 -27.16 11.41 -18.02
N LEU A 194 -26.19 12.06 -17.36
CA LEU A 194 -26.10 13.52 -17.31
C LEU A 194 -25.22 14.12 -18.42
N ALA A 195 -24.38 13.31 -19.07
CA ALA A 195 -23.51 13.76 -20.14
C ALA A 195 -24.30 14.34 -21.32
N GLY A 196 -24.01 15.60 -21.66
CA GLY A 196 -24.66 16.30 -22.78
C GLY A 196 -26.12 16.68 -22.55
N GLY A 197 -26.60 16.64 -21.29
CA GLY A 197 -27.90 17.14 -20.90
C GLY A 197 -27.97 18.67 -20.81
N GLU A 198 -29.14 19.22 -20.42
CA GLU A 198 -29.29 20.68 -20.19
C GLU A 198 -28.44 21.21 -19.06
N SER A 199 -28.05 20.36 -18.10
CA SER A 199 -27.17 20.65 -16.98
C SER A 199 -26.10 19.56 -16.91
N PRO A 200 -25.07 19.63 -17.75
CA PRO A 200 -24.01 18.62 -17.80
C PRO A 200 -23.24 18.62 -16.49
N VAL A 201 -22.84 17.43 -16.04
CA VAL A 201 -22.08 17.21 -14.81
C VAL A 201 -20.56 17.34 -15.06
N THR A 202 -19.83 17.78 -14.06
CA THR A 202 -18.37 17.86 -14.07
C THR A 202 -17.70 16.65 -13.39
N GLU A 203 -16.43 16.43 -13.65
CA GLU A 203 -15.60 15.43 -12.96
C GLU A 203 -15.65 15.64 -11.44
N TYR A 204 -15.59 16.91 -10.98
CA TYR A 204 -15.66 17.27 -9.56
C TYR A 204 -17.03 16.90 -8.93
N GLU A 205 -18.13 17.15 -9.60
CA GLU A 205 -19.46 16.81 -9.09
C GLU A 205 -19.67 15.30 -8.96
N ILE A 206 -19.10 14.48 -9.87
CA ILE A 206 -19.11 13.02 -9.72
C ILE A 206 -18.20 12.59 -8.56
N LYS A 207 -17.00 13.18 -8.39
CA LYS A 207 -16.13 12.97 -7.23
C LYS A 207 -16.88 13.21 -5.91
N GLU A 208 -17.52 14.37 -5.77
CA GLU A 208 -18.29 14.71 -4.57
C GLU A 208 -19.46 13.75 -4.34
N TRP A 209 -20.11 13.31 -5.40
CA TRP A 209 -21.17 12.31 -5.31
C TRP A 209 -20.62 10.98 -4.79
N ILE A 210 -19.46 10.51 -5.28
CA ILE A 210 -18.80 9.28 -4.81
C ILE A 210 -18.47 9.40 -3.33
N LEU A 211 -17.87 10.52 -2.87
CA LEU A 211 -17.54 10.78 -1.47
C LEU A 211 -18.78 10.74 -0.57
N GLY A 212 -19.90 11.30 -1.04
CA GLY A 212 -21.20 11.20 -0.35
C GLY A 212 -21.69 9.74 -0.23
N ARG A 213 -21.44 8.92 -1.25
CA ARG A 213 -21.77 7.47 -1.22
C ARG A 213 -20.87 6.69 -0.27
N PHE A 214 -19.57 7.01 -0.21
CA PHE A 214 -18.66 6.42 0.78
C PHE A 214 -19.14 6.71 2.20
N ALA A 215 -19.41 7.97 2.52
CA ALA A 215 -19.93 8.36 3.82
C ALA A 215 -21.26 7.64 4.18
N ALA A 216 -22.18 7.52 3.22
CA ALA A 216 -23.45 6.82 3.42
C ALA A 216 -23.27 5.31 3.64
N ALA A 217 -22.20 4.72 3.10
CA ALA A 217 -21.84 3.32 3.29
C ALA A 217 -20.98 3.07 4.54
N GLY A 218 -20.60 4.14 5.28
CA GLY A 218 -19.71 4.04 6.44
C GLY A 218 -18.25 3.75 6.08
N LEU A 219 -17.83 4.05 4.85
CA LEU A 219 -16.44 3.91 4.42
C LEU A 219 -15.66 5.20 4.65
N GLU A 220 -14.35 5.04 4.85
CA GLU A 220 -13.37 6.11 4.99
C GLU A 220 -12.42 6.11 3.79
N ALA A 221 -12.08 7.29 3.28
CA ALA A 221 -11.03 7.51 2.30
C ALA A 221 -10.12 8.64 2.79
N ASP A 222 -8.83 8.50 2.57
CA ASP A 222 -7.82 9.50 2.96
C ASP A 222 -7.75 10.66 1.97
N HIS A 223 -8.05 10.39 0.70
CA HIS A 223 -8.13 11.35 -0.40
C HIS A 223 -9.40 11.11 -1.22
N GLY A 224 -9.78 12.09 -2.02
CA GLY A 224 -10.91 11.95 -2.92
C GLY A 224 -10.59 11.07 -4.14
N PRO A 225 -11.60 10.41 -4.73
CA PRO A 225 -11.42 9.60 -5.93
C PRO A 225 -10.97 10.45 -7.13
N ILE A 226 -10.28 9.81 -8.07
CA ILE A 226 -9.98 10.37 -9.38
C ILE A 226 -11.21 10.13 -10.28
N VAL A 227 -11.72 11.19 -10.87
CA VAL A 227 -12.75 11.15 -11.91
C VAL A 227 -12.22 11.98 -13.07
N ALA A 228 -11.96 11.36 -14.21
CA ALA A 228 -11.24 12.01 -15.29
C ALA A 228 -11.73 11.61 -16.68
N ILE A 229 -11.80 12.59 -17.59
CA ILE A 229 -12.08 12.39 -19.01
C ILE A 229 -10.96 12.98 -19.88
N GLY A 230 -10.82 12.47 -21.09
CA GLY A 230 -9.89 13.01 -22.08
C GLY A 230 -8.47 13.22 -21.54
N PRO A 231 -7.86 14.42 -21.75
CA PRO A 231 -6.50 14.71 -21.30
C PRO A 231 -6.27 14.56 -19.79
N ASN A 232 -7.30 14.77 -18.97
CA ASN A 232 -7.23 14.58 -17.52
C ASN A 232 -7.01 13.10 -17.17
N ALA A 233 -7.66 12.18 -17.87
CA ALA A 233 -7.46 10.74 -17.70
C ALA A 233 -6.04 10.28 -18.11
N ALA A 234 -5.33 11.06 -18.93
CA ALA A 234 -3.94 10.80 -19.27
C ALA A 234 -2.93 11.22 -18.18
N ASN A 235 -3.40 11.81 -17.07
CA ASN A 235 -2.62 12.09 -15.88
C ASN A 235 -3.00 11.11 -14.76
N PRO A 236 -2.17 10.12 -14.41
CA PRO A 236 -2.50 9.11 -13.41
C PRO A 236 -2.86 9.66 -12.03
N HIS A 237 -2.34 10.84 -11.68
CA HIS A 237 -2.57 11.51 -10.40
C HIS A 237 -3.43 12.79 -10.56
N TYR A 238 -4.37 12.78 -11.51
CA TYR A 238 -5.29 13.89 -11.68
C TYR A 238 -6.23 14.00 -10.48
N GLU A 239 -6.35 15.19 -9.93
CA GLU A 239 -7.31 15.47 -8.88
C GLU A 239 -8.31 16.53 -9.35
N PRO A 240 -9.60 16.18 -9.59
CA PRO A 240 -10.60 17.16 -9.98
C PRO A 240 -10.93 18.09 -8.82
N THR A 241 -10.89 19.41 -9.10
CA THR A 241 -11.30 20.48 -8.18
C THR A 241 -12.47 21.26 -8.79
N SER A 242 -13.20 22.03 -7.96
CA SER A 242 -14.31 22.88 -8.45
C SER A 242 -13.89 23.83 -9.58
N ASP A 243 -12.62 24.24 -9.59
CA ASP A 243 -12.12 25.29 -10.50
C ASP A 243 -11.44 24.71 -11.75
N SER A 244 -11.04 23.43 -11.73
CA SER A 244 -10.25 22.79 -12.80
C SER A 244 -10.93 21.62 -13.47
N ALA A 245 -12.04 21.13 -12.93
CA ALA A 245 -12.74 19.96 -13.46
C ALA A 245 -13.35 20.21 -14.83
N SER A 246 -13.21 19.27 -15.74
CA SER A 246 -13.86 19.29 -17.04
C SER A 246 -15.33 18.89 -16.95
N THR A 247 -16.12 19.42 -17.87
CA THR A 247 -17.51 18.98 -18.06
C THR A 247 -17.51 17.62 -18.76
N ILE A 248 -18.27 16.66 -18.22
CA ILE A 248 -18.38 15.31 -18.77
C ILE A 248 -19.31 15.34 -19.99
N GLU A 249 -18.77 14.95 -21.15
CA GLU A 249 -19.45 15.04 -22.45
C GLU A 249 -19.69 13.65 -23.06
N ARG A 250 -20.72 13.53 -23.89
CA ARG A 250 -20.96 12.32 -24.67
C ARG A 250 -19.82 12.03 -25.64
N GLY A 251 -19.49 10.76 -25.81
CA GLY A 251 -18.38 10.29 -26.63
C GLY A 251 -17.03 10.27 -25.88
N ALA A 252 -16.95 10.79 -24.66
CA ALA A 252 -15.74 10.72 -23.86
C ALA A 252 -15.51 9.33 -23.28
N ILE A 253 -14.25 9.01 -23.01
CA ILE A 253 -13.83 7.92 -22.14
C ILE A 253 -13.71 8.48 -20.72
N LEU A 254 -14.39 7.87 -19.77
CA LEU A 254 -14.39 8.24 -18.36
C LEU A 254 -13.61 7.21 -17.56
N LEU A 255 -12.61 7.66 -16.82
CA LEU A 255 -11.86 6.91 -15.83
C LEU A 255 -12.37 7.30 -14.45
N ILE A 256 -12.70 6.31 -13.62
CA ILE A 256 -13.02 6.47 -12.20
C ILE A 256 -12.07 5.56 -11.42
N ASP A 257 -11.19 6.15 -10.63
CA ASP A 257 -10.29 5.47 -9.72
C ASP A 257 -10.66 5.85 -8.30
N LEU A 258 -10.96 4.85 -7.47
CA LEU A 258 -11.52 5.07 -6.16
C LEU A 258 -11.06 4.02 -5.15
N TRP A 259 -10.68 4.50 -3.98
CA TRP A 259 -10.24 3.67 -2.87
C TRP A 259 -10.94 4.08 -1.58
N ALA A 260 -11.27 3.09 -0.79
CA ALA A 260 -11.84 3.31 0.54
C ALA A 260 -11.69 2.05 1.39
N ARG A 261 -11.93 2.18 2.69
CA ARG A 261 -11.91 1.09 3.65
C ARG A 261 -13.04 1.23 4.68
N GLU A 262 -13.38 0.15 5.35
CA GLU A 262 -14.11 0.23 6.60
C GLU A 262 -13.24 0.88 7.69
N PRO A 263 -13.83 1.51 8.72
CA PRO A 263 -13.06 2.02 9.87
C PRO A 263 -12.14 0.94 10.44
N ASN A 264 -10.84 1.23 10.49
CA ASN A 264 -9.78 0.29 10.89
C ASN A 264 -9.66 -0.97 10.01
N GLY A 265 -10.25 -0.98 8.81
CA GLY A 265 -10.13 -2.06 7.83
C GLY A 265 -8.99 -1.87 6.84
N MET A 266 -8.82 -2.84 5.96
CA MET A 266 -7.90 -2.76 4.82
C MET A 266 -8.53 -1.96 3.69
N PHE A 267 -7.70 -1.16 2.99
CA PHE A 267 -8.15 -0.48 1.79
C PHE A 267 -8.56 -1.46 0.70
N ALA A 268 -9.60 -1.08 -0.05
CA ALA A 268 -9.88 -1.60 -1.39
C ALA A 268 -9.65 -0.47 -2.39
N ASP A 269 -9.09 -0.80 -3.55
CA ASP A 269 -8.63 0.14 -4.56
C ASP A 269 -8.98 -0.37 -5.95
N GLN A 270 -9.67 0.44 -6.76
CA GLN A 270 -10.21 -0.01 -8.04
C GLN A 270 -10.27 1.13 -9.05
N THR A 271 -9.87 0.84 -10.28
CA THR A 271 -10.12 1.72 -11.43
C THR A 271 -11.13 1.08 -12.37
N TRP A 272 -12.15 1.84 -12.74
CA TRP A 272 -13.23 1.47 -13.65
C TRP A 272 -13.26 2.39 -14.86
N MET A 273 -13.48 1.80 -16.05
CA MET A 273 -13.52 2.56 -17.30
C MET A 273 -14.90 2.52 -17.93
N PHE A 274 -15.35 3.69 -18.38
CA PHE A 274 -16.64 3.84 -19.05
C PHE A 274 -16.45 4.56 -20.39
N SER A 275 -17.26 4.17 -21.38
CA SER A 275 -17.42 4.92 -22.64
C SER A 275 -18.78 5.59 -22.65
N LEU A 276 -18.82 6.90 -22.74
CA LEU A 276 -20.05 7.69 -22.78
C LEU A 276 -20.66 7.71 -24.20
N GLY A 277 -20.90 6.52 -24.73
CA GLY A 277 -21.32 6.22 -26.07
C GLY A 277 -20.41 5.17 -26.73
N GLN A 278 -20.50 5.00 -28.05
CA GLN A 278 -19.68 3.99 -28.74
C GLN A 278 -18.21 4.38 -28.75
N PRO A 279 -17.30 3.53 -28.21
CA PRO A 279 -15.87 3.82 -28.22
C PRO A 279 -15.32 3.75 -29.66
N SER A 280 -14.26 4.52 -29.93
CA SER A 280 -13.53 4.39 -31.18
C SER A 280 -12.73 3.08 -31.24
N ASP A 281 -12.31 2.68 -32.47
CA ASP A 281 -11.41 1.52 -32.65
C ASP A 281 -10.10 1.67 -31.85
N ARG A 282 -9.59 2.89 -31.71
CA ARG A 282 -8.42 3.19 -30.92
C ARG A 282 -8.68 2.93 -29.44
N ASP A 283 -9.78 3.43 -28.91
CA ASP A 283 -10.14 3.28 -27.50
C ASP A 283 -10.36 1.81 -27.16
N ALA A 284 -11.03 1.06 -28.02
CA ALA A 284 -11.21 -0.38 -27.90
C ALA A 284 -9.86 -1.14 -27.90
N LYS A 285 -8.89 -0.70 -28.70
CA LYS A 285 -7.51 -1.27 -28.69
C LYS A 285 -6.77 -0.98 -27.41
N CYS A 286 -6.80 0.26 -26.90
CA CYS A 286 -6.18 0.63 -25.62
C CYS A 286 -6.79 -0.17 -24.46
N TRP A 287 -8.13 -0.20 -24.39
CA TRP A 287 -8.84 -1.01 -23.40
C TRP A 287 -8.43 -2.50 -23.45
N THR A 288 -8.44 -3.09 -24.64
CA THR A 288 -8.05 -4.49 -24.83
C THR A 288 -6.60 -4.74 -24.39
N ALA A 289 -5.71 -3.75 -24.52
CA ALA A 289 -4.33 -3.86 -24.08
C ALA A 289 -4.22 -3.88 -22.55
N VAL A 290 -4.82 -2.92 -21.84
CA VAL A 290 -4.73 -2.84 -20.37
C VAL A 290 -5.46 -3.99 -19.70
N ARG A 291 -6.66 -4.35 -20.19
CA ARG A 291 -7.38 -5.53 -19.72
C ARG A 291 -6.56 -6.80 -19.91
N GLY A 292 -5.98 -6.99 -21.10
CA GLY A 292 -5.14 -8.15 -21.37
C GLY A 292 -3.89 -8.24 -20.49
N ALA A 293 -3.32 -7.09 -20.11
CA ALA A 293 -2.19 -7.00 -19.20
C ALA A 293 -2.59 -7.41 -17.76
N ARG A 294 -3.72 -6.90 -17.26
CA ARG A 294 -4.30 -7.34 -15.98
C ARG A 294 -4.56 -8.85 -15.96
N ASP A 295 -5.21 -9.36 -17.00
CA ASP A 295 -5.55 -10.78 -17.10
C ASP A 295 -4.31 -11.67 -17.17
N ALA A 296 -3.22 -11.22 -17.82
CA ALA A 296 -1.94 -11.92 -17.86
C ALA A 296 -1.26 -11.97 -16.47
N ALA A 297 -1.28 -10.87 -15.73
CA ALA A 297 -0.80 -10.82 -14.35
C ALA A 297 -1.54 -11.82 -13.46
N ILE A 298 -2.88 -11.81 -13.51
CA ILE A 298 -3.74 -12.73 -12.76
C ILE A 298 -3.47 -14.20 -13.16
N ALA A 299 -3.31 -14.47 -14.44
CA ALA A 299 -3.05 -15.83 -14.95
C ALA A 299 -1.72 -16.37 -14.44
N LEU A 300 -0.64 -15.57 -14.49
CA LEU A 300 0.67 -15.94 -13.96
C LEU A 300 0.61 -16.22 -12.45
N LEU A 301 -0.04 -15.35 -11.69
CA LEU A 301 -0.20 -15.55 -10.25
C LEU A 301 -0.97 -16.84 -9.93
N ARG A 302 -2.08 -17.10 -10.63
CA ARG A 302 -2.85 -18.35 -10.45
C ARG A 302 -2.05 -19.59 -10.79
N GLU A 303 -1.25 -19.54 -11.85
CA GLU A 303 -0.36 -20.67 -12.22
C GLU A 303 0.68 -20.94 -11.13
N ARG A 304 1.37 -19.88 -10.66
CA ARG A 304 2.44 -20.01 -9.67
C ARG A 304 1.92 -20.48 -8.32
N ILE A 305 0.87 -19.85 -7.81
CA ILE A 305 0.25 -20.20 -6.54
C ILE A 305 -0.36 -21.61 -6.60
N GLY A 306 -1.12 -21.92 -7.64
CA GLY A 306 -1.73 -23.25 -7.80
C GLY A 306 -0.74 -24.40 -8.02
N SER A 307 0.52 -24.09 -8.35
CA SER A 307 1.61 -25.09 -8.48
C SER A 307 2.65 -25.01 -7.36
N ASP A 308 2.40 -24.21 -6.31
CA ASP A 308 3.31 -23.98 -5.17
C ASP A 308 4.71 -23.53 -5.64
N LYS A 309 4.76 -22.67 -6.65
CA LYS A 309 6.00 -22.09 -7.16
C LYS A 309 6.17 -20.66 -6.64
N PRO A 310 7.36 -20.30 -6.17
CA PRO A 310 7.63 -18.94 -5.75
C PRO A 310 7.43 -17.97 -6.92
N VAL A 311 6.93 -16.78 -6.61
CA VAL A 311 6.75 -15.69 -7.58
C VAL A 311 7.12 -14.36 -6.92
N ARG A 312 7.77 -13.47 -7.69
CA ARG A 312 8.06 -12.09 -7.29
C ARG A 312 7.14 -11.13 -8.02
N GLY A 313 6.87 -9.98 -7.39
CA GLY A 313 6.06 -8.94 -8.02
C GLY A 313 6.62 -8.46 -9.36
N GLY A 314 7.95 -8.36 -9.47
CA GLY A 314 8.61 -7.98 -10.73
C GLY A 314 8.34 -8.94 -11.89
N GLU A 315 8.24 -10.26 -11.65
CA GLU A 315 7.89 -11.23 -12.70
C GLU A 315 6.46 -11.01 -13.22
N VAL A 316 5.56 -10.60 -12.32
CA VAL A 316 4.15 -10.31 -12.64
C VAL A 316 4.02 -8.99 -13.41
N ASP A 317 4.77 -7.96 -12.99
CA ASP A 317 4.85 -6.68 -13.69
C ASP A 317 5.41 -6.86 -15.11
N ASP A 318 6.49 -7.62 -15.28
CA ASP A 318 7.06 -7.91 -16.60
C ASP A 318 6.06 -8.62 -17.52
N ALA A 319 5.31 -9.60 -17.00
CA ALA A 319 4.29 -10.30 -17.76
C ALA A 319 3.14 -9.38 -18.19
N SER A 320 2.69 -8.50 -17.31
CA SER A 320 1.68 -7.49 -17.57
C SER A 320 2.15 -6.50 -18.65
N ARG A 321 3.32 -5.87 -18.45
CA ARG A 321 3.88 -4.89 -19.39
C ARG A 321 4.17 -5.48 -20.76
N ALA A 322 4.59 -6.75 -20.84
CA ALA A 322 4.83 -7.44 -22.11
C ALA A 322 3.59 -7.47 -23.01
N VAL A 323 2.39 -7.61 -22.43
CA VAL A 323 1.13 -7.56 -23.19
C VAL A 323 0.92 -6.17 -23.81
N ILE A 324 1.09 -5.10 -23.05
CA ILE A 324 0.96 -3.72 -23.56
C ILE A 324 2.01 -3.45 -24.64
N GLN A 325 3.26 -3.84 -24.40
CA GLN A 325 4.37 -3.67 -25.36
C GLN A 325 4.12 -4.43 -26.67
N SER A 326 3.62 -5.65 -26.61
CA SER A 326 3.30 -6.46 -27.80
C SER A 326 2.21 -5.86 -28.68
N ARG A 327 1.41 -4.93 -28.13
CA ARG A 327 0.36 -4.18 -28.84
C ARG A 327 0.83 -2.81 -29.36
N GLY A 328 2.12 -2.51 -29.23
CA GLY A 328 2.71 -1.26 -29.68
C GLY A 328 2.38 -0.04 -28.80
N LEU A 329 1.99 -0.28 -27.52
CA LEU A 329 1.60 0.76 -26.57
C LEU A 329 2.63 0.92 -25.43
N GLY A 330 3.81 0.29 -25.53
CA GLY A 330 4.82 0.30 -24.46
C GLY A 330 5.34 1.68 -24.08
N GLU A 331 5.37 2.63 -25.01
CA GLU A 331 5.78 4.02 -24.75
C GLU A 331 4.80 4.82 -23.87
N TYR A 332 3.57 4.32 -23.73
CA TYR A 332 2.51 4.95 -22.95
C TYR A 332 2.37 4.36 -21.53
N ILE A 333 3.25 3.43 -21.14
CA ILE A 333 3.32 2.93 -19.77
C ILE A 333 3.98 4.00 -18.90
N ALA A 334 3.31 4.45 -17.84
CA ALA A 334 3.80 5.51 -16.98
C ALA A 334 4.15 5.07 -15.55
N HIS A 335 3.67 3.90 -15.10
CA HIS A 335 3.87 3.40 -13.75
C HIS A 335 3.92 1.86 -13.71
N ARG A 336 4.31 1.31 -12.57
CA ARG A 336 4.29 -0.13 -12.27
C ARG A 336 2.89 -0.76 -12.42
N THR A 337 2.82 -2.07 -12.45
CA THR A 337 1.54 -2.79 -12.57
C THR A 337 0.74 -2.82 -11.26
N GLY A 338 1.35 -2.57 -10.10
CA GLY A 338 0.59 -2.56 -8.86
C GLY A 338 1.44 -2.33 -7.61
N HIS A 339 0.77 -2.11 -6.50
CA HIS A 339 1.39 -1.85 -5.20
C HIS A 339 0.81 -2.72 -4.08
N SER A 340 1.58 -2.92 -3.02
CA SER A 340 1.08 -3.53 -1.79
C SER A 340 -0.01 -2.66 -1.18
N ILE A 341 -1.04 -3.28 -0.60
CA ILE A 341 -2.13 -2.60 0.10
C ILE A 341 -1.97 -2.81 1.61
N ASP A 342 -2.17 -1.75 2.38
CA ASP A 342 -2.08 -1.73 3.85
C ASP A 342 -3.35 -1.10 4.45
N MET A 343 -3.49 -1.22 5.77
CA MET A 343 -4.57 -0.58 6.51
C MET A 343 -4.28 0.88 6.90
N HIS A 344 -3.01 1.29 6.91
CA HIS A 344 -2.58 2.63 7.33
C HIS A 344 -2.31 3.56 6.16
N GLU A 345 -1.67 3.03 5.15
CA GLU A 345 -1.32 3.73 3.91
C GLU A 345 -1.84 2.89 2.74
N LEU A 346 -2.48 3.51 1.75
CA LEU A 346 -2.96 2.81 0.56
C LEU A 346 -1.82 2.02 -0.11
N HIS A 347 -0.65 2.66 -0.25
CA HIS A 347 0.56 2.02 -0.73
C HIS A 347 1.36 1.44 0.44
N GLY A 348 1.15 0.17 0.73
CA GLY A 348 1.75 -0.52 1.86
C GLY A 348 3.24 -0.83 1.73
N SER A 349 3.82 -1.38 2.81
CA SER A 349 5.24 -1.78 2.87
C SER A 349 5.50 -3.23 2.42
N GLY A 350 4.47 -3.96 1.99
CA GLY A 350 4.59 -5.29 1.41
C GLY A 350 5.23 -5.29 0.01
N PRO A 351 5.43 -6.45 -0.61
CA PRO A 351 5.93 -6.56 -1.98
C PRO A 351 4.99 -5.90 -2.99
N HIS A 352 5.58 -5.11 -3.90
CA HIS A 352 4.87 -4.47 -5.01
C HIS A 352 4.89 -5.35 -6.26
N ILE A 353 3.94 -5.12 -7.18
CA ILE A 353 3.97 -5.69 -8.53
C ILE A 353 4.72 -4.70 -9.42
N ASP A 354 6.05 -4.72 -9.30
CA ASP A 354 6.91 -3.66 -9.82
C ASP A 354 8.31 -4.18 -10.24
N ASN A 355 8.70 -3.88 -11.45
CA ASN A 355 10.06 -3.99 -11.99
C ASN A 355 10.34 -2.79 -12.92
N LEU A 356 9.60 -1.70 -12.74
CA LEU A 356 9.72 -0.48 -13.52
C LEU A 356 10.24 0.70 -12.67
N GLU A 357 9.58 0.97 -11.55
CA GLU A 357 9.90 2.09 -10.67
C GLU A 357 10.85 1.70 -9.55
N THR A 358 10.68 0.47 -9.02
CA THR A 358 11.49 -0.04 -7.92
C THR A 358 12.03 -1.43 -8.25
N ARG A 359 13.07 -1.83 -7.52
CA ARG A 359 13.66 -3.17 -7.63
C ARG A 359 13.29 -4.01 -6.41
N ASP A 360 12.06 -4.54 -6.41
CA ASP A 360 11.56 -5.38 -5.33
C ASP A 360 11.75 -6.88 -5.65
N GLU A 361 12.74 -7.50 -5.01
CA GLU A 361 13.05 -8.92 -5.18
C GLU A 361 12.32 -9.81 -4.16
N ARG A 362 11.45 -9.25 -3.31
CA ARG A 362 10.72 -10.01 -2.31
C ARG A 362 9.70 -10.95 -2.96
N LEU A 363 9.43 -12.05 -2.26
CA LEU A 363 8.42 -13.02 -2.70
C LEU A 363 7.01 -12.56 -2.32
N LEU A 364 6.06 -12.84 -3.20
CA LEU A 364 4.63 -12.77 -2.89
C LEU A 364 4.27 -14.01 -2.05
N VAL A 365 4.10 -13.82 -0.75
CA VAL A 365 3.82 -14.91 0.20
C VAL A 365 2.33 -14.99 0.55
N PRO A 366 1.82 -16.14 1.01
CA PRO A 366 0.46 -16.23 1.52
C PRO A 366 0.19 -15.20 2.63
N GLY A 367 -0.94 -14.51 2.53
CA GLY A 367 -1.37 -13.48 3.46
C GLY A 367 -1.20 -12.05 2.98
N ILE A 368 -0.55 -11.79 1.84
CA ILE A 368 -0.39 -10.42 1.33
C ILE A 368 -1.45 -10.05 0.30
N GLY A 369 -1.81 -8.77 0.29
CA GLY A 369 -2.70 -8.16 -0.70
C GLY A 369 -2.03 -7.01 -1.45
N PHE A 370 -2.42 -6.82 -2.71
CA PHE A 370 -1.85 -5.81 -3.62
C PHE A 370 -2.84 -5.46 -4.73
N SER A 371 -2.61 -4.29 -5.39
CA SER A 371 -3.33 -3.92 -6.62
C SER A 371 -2.74 -4.60 -7.86
N ILE A 372 -3.54 -4.71 -8.92
CA ILE A 372 -3.13 -5.05 -10.29
C ILE A 372 -3.82 -4.03 -11.21
N GLU A 373 -3.08 -3.01 -11.65
CA GLU A 373 -3.59 -1.78 -12.25
C GLU A 373 -2.84 -1.33 -13.52
N PRO A 374 -2.60 -2.19 -14.50
CA PRO A 374 -1.88 -1.77 -15.69
C PRO A 374 -2.60 -0.63 -16.42
N GLY A 375 -1.83 0.39 -16.84
CA GLY A 375 -2.35 1.56 -17.54
C GLY A 375 -1.55 1.96 -18.77
N VAL A 376 -2.20 2.70 -19.68
CA VAL A 376 -1.58 3.41 -20.81
C VAL A 376 -2.10 4.85 -20.86
N TYR A 377 -1.21 5.82 -21.02
CA TYR A 377 -1.50 7.25 -20.90
C TYR A 377 -1.00 8.01 -22.12
N LEU A 378 -1.92 8.32 -23.04
CA LEU A 378 -1.65 9.10 -24.24
C LEU A 378 -1.69 10.58 -23.86
N THR A 379 -0.54 11.12 -23.48
CA THR A 379 -0.39 12.48 -22.93
C THR A 379 -1.11 13.54 -23.78
N GLY A 380 -1.97 14.31 -23.12
CA GLY A 380 -2.76 15.36 -23.78
C GLY A 380 -3.98 14.85 -24.54
N ASP A 381 -4.29 13.56 -24.47
CA ASP A 381 -5.42 12.93 -25.17
C ASP A 381 -6.30 12.11 -24.21
N VAL A 382 -5.90 10.89 -23.82
CA VAL A 382 -6.71 10.00 -22.98
C VAL A 382 -5.85 8.98 -22.24
N GLY A 383 -6.30 8.54 -21.04
CA GLY A 383 -5.71 7.44 -20.30
C GLY A 383 -6.67 6.24 -20.18
N PHE A 384 -6.10 5.05 -20.11
CA PHE A 384 -6.81 3.81 -19.83
C PHE A 384 -6.09 3.07 -18.72
N ARG A 385 -6.81 2.71 -17.67
CA ARG A 385 -6.36 1.85 -16.58
C ARG A 385 -7.51 0.92 -16.20
N THR A 386 -7.20 -0.29 -15.81
CA THR A 386 -8.17 -1.19 -15.16
C THR A 386 -7.52 -1.71 -13.91
N GLU A 387 -8.24 -1.76 -12.81
CA GLU A 387 -7.66 -2.15 -11.55
C GLU A 387 -8.54 -3.08 -10.77
N VAL A 388 -7.89 -4.08 -10.23
CA VAL A 388 -8.44 -5.04 -9.27
C VAL A 388 -7.45 -5.20 -8.12
N ASN A 389 -7.93 -5.71 -6.99
CA ASN A 389 -7.02 -6.15 -5.94
C ASN A 389 -6.88 -7.67 -5.94
N ALA A 390 -5.77 -8.14 -5.46
CA ALA A 390 -5.47 -9.55 -5.35
C ALA A 390 -4.88 -9.87 -3.99
N TYR A 391 -5.26 -11.02 -3.43
CA TYR A 391 -4.76 -11.55 -2.17
C TYR A 391 -4.25 -12.97 -2.37
N VAL A 392 -3.07 -13.25 -1.88
CA VAL A 392 -2.45 -14.59 -1.95
C VAL A 392 -2.96 -15.43 -0.78
N ALA A 393 -3.95 -16.28 -1.04
CA ALA A 393 -4.34 -17.30 -0.08
C ALA A 393 -3.38 -18.50 -0.14
N PRO A 394 -3.37 -19.42 0.85
CA PRO A 394 -2.43 -20.56 0.87
C PRO A 394 -2.45 -21.44 -0.37
N ASP A 395 -3.59 -21.56 -1.04
CA ASP A 395 -3.84 -22.51 -2.15
C ASP A 395 -4.41 -21.84 -3.42
N LYS A 396 -4.72 -20.54 -3.36
CA LYS A 396 -5.37 -19.83 -4.46
C LYS A 396 -5.11 -18.33 -4.43
N LEU A 397 -5.35 -17.67 -5.56
CA LEU A 397 -5.44 -16.21 -5.66
C LEU A 397 -6.91 -15.78 -5.51
N ILE A 398 -7.19 -14.92 -4.54
CA ILE A 398 -8.47 -14.21 -4.41
C ILE A 398 -8.32 -12.89 -5.17
N VAL A 399 -9.30 -12.57 -6.01
CA VAL A 399 -9.34 -11.30 -6.76
C VAL A 399 -10.63 -10.58 -6.42
N THR A 400 -10.53 -9.30 -6.09
CA THR A 400 -11.64 -8.41 -5.78
C THR A 400 -11.66 -7.20 -6.73
N PRO A 401 -12.84 -6.71 -7.12
CA PRO A 401 -14.15 -7.24 -6.78
C PRO A 401 -14.41 -8.61 -7.42
N SER A 402 -15.44 -9.31 -6.95
CA SER A 402 -15.81 -10.65 -7.45
C SER A 402 -16.19 -10.66 -8.94
N GLN A 403 -16.62 -9.53 -9.45
CA GLN A 403 -17.00 -9.31 -10.85
C GLN A 403 -16.31 -8.06 -11.41
N PRO A 404 -15.01 -8.17 -11.76
CA PRO A 404 -14.30 -7.08 -12.45
C PRO A 404 -14.87 -6.90 -13.86
N GLU A 405 -14.61 -5.73 -14.44
CA GLU A 405 -15.01 -5.47 -15.82
C GLU A 405 -14.27 -6.37 -16.82
N THR A 406 -15.02 -6.96 -17.74
CA THR A 406 -14.49 -7.76 -18.85
C THR A 406 -14.45 -6.97 -20.15
N ASP A 407 -15.31 -5.99 -20.27
CA ASP A 407 -15.43 -5.12 -21.44
C ASP A 407 -15.52 -3.66 -20.99
N LEU A 408 -15.21 -2.74 -21.88
CA LEU A 408 -15.40 -1.32 -21.64
C LEU A 408 -16.90 -1.05 -21.45
N ILE A 409 -17.28 -0.50 -20.29
CA ILE A 409 -18.68 -0.30 -19.93
C ILE A 409 -19.24 0.87 -20.75
N ILE A 410 -20.25 0.59 -21.57
CA ILE A 410 -20.91 1.63 -22.37
C ILE A 410 -22.11 2.16 -21.59
N VAL A 411 -22.17 3.47 -21.39
CA VAL A 411 -23.25 4.18 -20.67
C VAL A 411 -23.82 5.35 -21.47
#